data_f0020c2d45d7204c420847f90bc79594
#
_entry.id   f0020c2d45d7204c420847f90bc79594
#
_cell.length_a   1.000
_cell.length_b   1.000
_cell.length_c   1.000
_cell.angle_alpha   90.00
_cell.angle_beta   90.00
_cell.angle_gamma   90.00
#
_symmetry.space_group_name_H-M   'P 1'
#
loop_
_entity.id
_entity.type
_entity.pdbx_description
1 polymer ?
#
loop_
_entity_poly.entity_id
_entity_poly.type
_entity_poly.pdbx_seq_one_letter_code
_entity_poly.pdbx_strand_id
1 'polypeptide(L)'
;MELTKNIFFNTDKLVENSNVKISYTGKFFQDNSEEVFIHYGFGLNWDNLNDIKMEKTELGFQAEIFLCEGETFNFCFKNGNNEWDNNDGKNYIFNLEKKQNELIVLDDEPVSLGSARKLRKSYLWSKKIRLAVYKIITYFPKIISGNYRRKVKEN
;
A
#
# COMPACT_ATOMS: atom_id res chain seq x y z
N MET A 1 4.08 -18.01 -4.33
CA MET A 1 5.48 -18.43 -4.66
C MET A 1 6.37 -18.25 -3.45
N GLU A 2 7.29 -19.17 -3.18
CA GLU A 2 8.32 -19.02 -2.16
C GLU A 2 9.50 -18.26 -2.76
N LEU A 3 9.75 -17.02 -2.35
CA LEU A 3 10.91 -16.23 -2.81
C LEU A 3 12.12 -16.36 -1.87
N THR A 4 11.89 -16.81 -0.65
CA THR A 4 12.91 -17.18 0.32
C THR A 4 12.35 -18.23 1.28
N LYS A 5 13.22 -18.97 1.98
CA LYS A 5 12.78 -20.03 2.89
C LYS A 5 11.74 -19.54 3.89
N ASN A 6 10.60 -20.22 3.96
CA ASN A 6 9.50 -19.94 4.88
C ASN A 6 8.72 -18.63 4.65
N ILE A 7 8.90 -17.96 3.51
CA ILE A 7 8.16 -16.75 3.14
C ILE A 7 7.57 -16.93 1.76
N PHE A 8 6.26 -16.75 1.67
CA PHE A 8 5.48 -16.95 0.47
C PHE A 8 4.71 -15.68 0.11
N PHE A 9 4.66 -15.37 -1.16
CA PHE A 9 3.87 -14.28 -1.70
C PHE A 9 2.81 -14.83 -2.65
N ASN A 10 1.68 -14.12 -2.74
CA ASN A 10 0.61 -14.45 -3.69
C ASN A 10 0.94 -14.05 -5.14
N THR A 11 2.12 -13.51 -5.39
CA THR A 11 2.60 -13.05 -6.70
C THR A 11 4.05 -13.45 -6.91
N ASP A 12 4.47 -13.54 -8.16
CA ASP A 12 5.85 -13.80 -8.55
C ASP A 12 6.71 -12.54 -8.59
N LYS A 13 6.06 -11.37 -8.69
CA LYS A 13 6.69 -10.07 -8.82
C LYS A 13 6.08 -9.08 -7.85
N LEU A 14 6.93 -8.40 -7.13
CA LEU A 14 6.52 -7.32 -6.24
C LEU A 14 6.53 -6.00 -7.03
N VAL A 15 5.34 -5.46 -7.27
CA VAL A 15 5.16 -4.26 -8.09
C VAL A 15 4.72 -3.10 -7.20
N GLU A 16 5.36 -1.94 -7.34
CA GLU A 16 4.94 -0.74 -6.62
C GLU A 16 3.47 -0.37 -6.91
N ASN A 17 2.81 0.29 -5.95
CA ASN A 17 1.40 0.67 -6.03
C ASN A 17 0.44 -0.52 -6.23
N SER A 18 0.76 -1.66 -5.62
CA SER A 18 -0.09 -2.86 -5.59
C SER A 18 -0.17 -3.48 -4.20
N ASN A 19 -1.19 -4.30 -3.96
CA ASN A 19 -1.30 -5.09 -2.74
C ASN A 19 -0.59 -6.43 -2.91
N VAL A 20 0.11 -6.86 -1.87
CA VAL A 20 0.71 -8.19 -1.77
C VAL A 20 0.26 -8.89 -0.51
N LYS A 21 -0.07 -10.16 -0.61
CA LYS A 21 -0.30 -11.03 0.54
C LYS A 21 0.96 -11.84 0.84
N ILE A 22 1.42 -11.74 2.09
CA ILE A 22 2.60 -12.44 2.61
C ILE A 22 2.14 -13.53 3.56
N SER A 23 2.71 -14.72 3.42
CA SER A 23 2.54 -15.83 4.36
C SER A 23 3.91 -16.22 4.93
N TYR A 24 3.99 -16.32 6.26
CA TYR A 24 5.20 -16.64 7.00
C TYR A 24 5.03 -17.95 7.77
N THR A 25 5.94 -18.91 7.53
CA THR A 25 5.98 -20.21 8.20
C THR A 25 7.31 -20.47 8.91
N GLY A 26 8.05 -19.40 9.20
CA GLY A 26 9.36 -19.47 9.81
C GLY A 26 9.32 -19.78 11.31
N LYS A 27 10.39 -19.37 12.02
CA LYS A 27 10.65 -19.67 13.44
C LYS A 27 9.40 -19.54 14.30
N PHE A 28 8.71 -18.40 14.28
CA PHE A 28 7.59 -18.14 15.17
C PHE A 28 6.34 -18.97 14.87
N PHE A 29 6.15 -19.41 13.64
CA PHE A 29 5.10 -20.35 13.29
C PHE A 29 5.43 -21.75 13.78
N GLN A 30 6.70 -22.20 13.63
CA GLN A 30 7.18 -23.49 14.09
C GLN A 30 7.17 -23.59 15.62
N ASP A 31 7.48 -22.49 16.32
CA ASP A 31 7.44 -22.38 17.78
C ASP A 31 6.01 -22.16 18.31
N ASN A 32 5.01 -22.20 17.42
CA ASN A 32 3.58 -22.00 17.73
C ASN A 32 3.28 -20.68 18.47
N SER A 33 4.01 -19.60 18.16
CA SER A 33 3.74 -18.29 18.73
C SER A 33 2.27 -17.88 18.57
N GLU A 34 1.71 -17.17 19.54
CA GLU A 34 0.32 -16.70 19.49
C GLU A 34 0.18 -15.47 18.60
N GLU A 35 1.15 -14.57 18.66
CA GLU A 35 1.13 -13.30 17.92
C GLU A 35 2.44 -13.10 17.17
N VAL A 36 2.31 -12.69 15.92
CA VAL A 36 3.42 -12.28 15.07
C VAL A 36 3.06 -11.00 14.34
N PHE A 37 4.02 -10.10 14.25
CA PHE A 37 3.92 -8.85 13.53
C PHE A 37 4.95 -8.83 12.42
N ILE A 38 4.60 -8.29 11.28
CA ILE A 38 5.56 -7.92 10.24
C ILE A 38 5.91 -6.44 10.41
N HIS A 39 7.20 -6.18 10.56
CA HIS A 39 7.80 -4.84 10.63
C HIS A 39 8.42 -4.55 9.28
N TYR A 40 7.99 -3.50 8.58
CA TYR A 40 8.41 -3.27 7.21
C TYR A 40 8.56 -1.79 6.87
N GLY A 41 9.33 -1.53 5.82
CA GLY A 41 9.56 -0.21 5.24
C GLY A 41 10.08 -0.32 3.81
N PHE A 42 10.29 0.81 3.17
CA PHE A 42 10.69 0.89 1.76
C PHE A 42 12.01 1.64 1.60
N GLY A 43 12.80 1.22 0.59
CA GLY A 43 14.09 1.85 0.30
C GLY A 43 15.14 1.66 1.40
N LEU A 44 16.30 2.24 1.21
CA LEU A 44 17.44 2.11 2.13
C LEU A 44 17.17 2.69 3.52
N ASN A 45 16.32 3.71 3.62
CA ASN A 45 16.02 4.41 4.86
C ASN A 45 14.81 3.83 5.61
N TRP A 46 14.20 2.76 5.13
CA TRP A 46 12.97 2.20 5.68
C TRP A 46 11.82 3.22 5.72
N ASP A 47 11.65 3.97 4.62
CA ASP A 47 10.58 4.94 4.50
C ASP A 47 9.21 4.26 4.66
N ASN A 48 8.22 5.01 5.16
CA ASN A 48 6.88 4.49 5.48
C ASN A 48 6.90 3.28 6.42
N LEU A 49 7.78 3.32 7.43
CA LEU A 49 7.92 2.28 8.44
C LEU A 49 6.58 1.96 9.11
N ASN A 50 6.23 0.68 9.18
CA ASN A 50 4.98 0.25 9.78
C ASN A 50 5.08 -1.15 10.40
N ASP A 51 4.19 -1.43 11.36
CA ASP A 51 4.01 -2.73 12.02
C ASP A 51 2.59 -3.21 11.77
N ILE A 52 2.42 -4.40 11.22
CA ILE A 52 1.11 -5.04 11.05
C ILE A 52 1.08 -6.36 11.79
N LYS A 53 0.07 -6.54 12.65
CA LYS A 53 -0.23 -7.84 13.25
C LYS A 53 -0.69 -8.79 12.15
N MET A 54 -0.06 -9.95 12.10
CA MET A 54 -0.40 -11.00 11.13
C MET A 54 -1.53 -11.88 11.66
N GLU A 55 -2.38 -12.35 10.77
CA GLU A 55 -3.42 -13.33 11.07
C GLU A 55 -2.83 -14.73 11.10
N LYS A 56 -3.05 -15.47 12.20
CA LYS A 56 -2.62 -16.87 12.33
C LYS A 56 -3.60 -17.79 11.61
N THR A 57 -3.11 -18.54 10.65
CA THR A 57 -3.88 -19.53 9.88
C THR A 57 -3.21 -20.90 9.96
N GLU A 58 -3.86 -21.95 9.48
CA GLU A 58 -3.27 -23.29 9.39
C GLU A 58 -2.04 -23.35 8.46
N LEU A 59 -1.96 -22.42 7.50
CA LEU A 59 -0.90 -22.34 6.51
C LEU A 59 0.22 -21.35 6.87
N GLY A 60 0.20 -20.77 8.08
CA GLY A 60 1.16 -19.77 8.52
C GLY A 60 0.52 -18.46 8.96
N PHE A 61 1.36 -17.52 9.37
CA PHE A 61 0.94 -16.16 9.66
C PHE A 61 0.81 -15.35 8.35
N GLN A 62 -0.29 -14.63 8.18
CA GLN A 62 -0.61 -13.93 6.94
C GLN A 62 -0.88 -12.44 7.17
N ALA A 63 -0.43 -11.61 6.25
CA ALA A 63 -0.75 -10.17 6.21
C ALA A 63 -0.90 -9.71 4.76
N GLU A 64 -1.71 -8.68 4.54
CA GLU A 64 -1.80 -7.96 3.27
C GLU A 64 -1.16 -6.59 3.42
N ILE A 65 -0.28 -6.24 2.50
CA ILE A 65 0.52 -5.01 2.53
C ILE A 65 0.39 -4.30 1.20
N PHE A 66 0.16 -2.99 1.26
CA PHE A 66 0.25 -2.13 0.10
C PHE A 66 1.71 -1.72 -0.13
N LEU A 67 2.25 -2.09 -1.28
CA LEU A 67 3.61 -1.75 -1.68
C LEU A 67 3.65 -0.30 -2.17
N CYS A 68 4.23 0.59 -1.37
CA CYS A 68 4.44 1.99 -1.76
C CYS A 68 5.51 2.09 -2.84
N GLU A 69 5.62 3.29 -3.44
CA GLU A 69 6.73 3.61 -4.34
C GLU A 69 8.07 3.47 -3.60
N GLY A 70 9.03 2.82 -4.25
CA GLY A 70 10.37 2.60 -3.70
C GLY A 70 11.17 1.63 -4.54
N GLU A 71 12.47 1.54 -4.25
CA GLU A 71 13.35 0.58 -4.93
C GLU A 71 13.28 -0.81 -4.30
N THR A 72 13.12 -0.87 -2.97
CA THR A 72 13.10 -2.12 -2.22
C THR A 72 11.98 -2.14 -1.19
N PHE A 73 11.47 -3.34 -0.94
CA PHE A 73 10.59 -3.68 0.17
C PHE A 73 11.39 -4.45 1.20
N ASN A 74 11.56 -3.86 2.39
CA ASN A 74 12.37 -4.40 3.47
C ASN A 74 11.44 -4.78 4.62
N PHE A 75 11.67 -5.94 5.22
CA PHE A 75 10.88 -6.37 6.37
C PHE A 75 11.60 -7.38 7.26
N CYS A 76 11.07 -7.56 8.46
CA CYS A 76 11.40 -8.60 9.40
C CYS A 76 10.16 -8.93 10.24
N PHE A 77 10.23 -9.98 11.03
CA PHE A 77 9.12 -10.40 11.87
C PHE A 77 9.48 -10.24 13.33
N LYS A 78 8.48 -9.97 14.17
CA LYS A 78 8.60 -10.00 15.62
C LYS A 78 7.41 -10.72 16.24
N ASN A 79 7.64 -11.43 17.35
CA ASN A 79 6.56 -12.05 18.11
C ASN A 79 6.06 -11.13 19.24
N GLY A 80 5.04 -11.56 19.98
CA GLY A 80 4.50 -10.83 21.12
C GLY A 80 5.51 -10.60 22.27
N ASN A 81 6.59 -11.37 22.33
CA ASN A 81 7.66 -11.24 23.32
C ASN A 81 8.80 -10.30 22.88
N ASN A 82 8.63 -9.59 21.76
CA ASN A 82 9.64 -8.74 21.12
C ASN A 82 10.91 -9.48 20.66
N GLU A 83 10.83 -10.76 20.39
CA GLU A 83 11.89 -11.49 19.70
C GLU A 83 11.78 -11.24 18.20
N TRP A 84 12.94 -11.17 17.53
CA TRP A 84 13.02 -10.84 16.11
C TRP A 84 13.45 -12.07 15.27
N ASP A 85 12.83 -12.20 14.12
CA ASP A 85 13.29 -13.02 12.99
C ASP A 85 13.60 -12.08 11.83
N ASN A 86 14.87 -11.76 11.69
CA ASN A 86 15.39 -10.78 10.75
C ASN A 86 16.45 -11.36 9.81
N ASN A 87 16.33 -12.65 9.47
CA ASN A 87 17.24 -13.32 8.54
C ASN A 87 18.73 -13.17 8.97
N ASP A 88 19.03 -13.53 10.22
CA ASP A 88 20.37 -13.44 10.82
C ASP A 88 20.95 -12.01 10.77
N GLY A 89 20.14 -11.01 11.02
CA GLY A 89 20.55 -9.61 11.08
C GLY A 89 20.57 -8.89 9.73
N LYS A 90 20.23 -9.59 8.61
CA LYS A 90 20.29 -9.03 7.26
C LYS A 90 18.95 -8.45 6.80
N ASN A 91 17.86 -8.72 7.54
CA ASN A 91 16.47 -8.49 7.15
C ASN A 91 16.09 -9.23 5.86
N TYR A 92 14.83 -9.15 5.48
CA TYR A 92 14.34 -9.65 4.20
C TYR A 92 14.19 -8.44 3.27
N ILE A 93 14.89 -8.46 2.13
CA ILE A 93 14.98 -7.34 1.20
C ILE A 93 14.62 -7.84 -0.20
N PHE A 94 13.62 -7.23 -0.83
CA PHE A 94 13.15 -7.56 -2.17
C PHE A 94 13.07 -6.31 -3.02
N ASN A 95 13.51 -6.39 -4.27
CA ASN A 95 13.39 -5.31 -5.23
C ASN A 95 11.92 -5.15 -5.65
N LEU A 96 11.47 -3.91 -5.78
CA LEU A 96 10.18 -3.58 -6.34
C LEU A 96 10.32 -3.28 -7.84
N GLU A 97 9.43 -3.90 -8.63
CA GLU A 97 9.28 -3.51 -10.03
C GLU A 97 8.40 -2.26 -10.12
N LYS A 98 8.78 -1.32 -10.97
CA LYS A 98 7.93 -0.16 -11.25
C LYS A 98 6.68 -0.62 -11.99
N LYS A 99 5.54 -0.10 -11.58
CA LYS A 99 4.29 -0.31 -12.31
C LYS A 99 4.49 0.27 -13.71
N GLN A 100 4.58 -0.59 -14.72
CA GLN A 100 4.55 -0.14 -16.09
C GLN A 100 3.20 0.53 -16.31
N ASN A 101 3.20 1.87 -16.45
CA ASN A 101 2.07 2.51 -17.08
C ASN A 101 2.05 1.93 -18.49
N GLU A 102 1.09 1.07 -18.79
CA GLU A 102 0.79 0.74 -20.16
C GLU A 102 0.55 2.09 -20.87
N LEU A 103 1.58 2.56 -21.56
CA LEU A 103 1.39 3.49 -22.64
C LEU A 103 0.46 2.72 -23.57
N ILE A 104 -0.82 3.07 -23.56
CA ILE A 104 -1.71 2.70 -24.63
C ILE A 104 -1.03 3.31 -25.86
N VAL A 105 -0.24 2.49 -26.55
CA VAL A 105 0.18 2.76 -27.91
C VAL A 105 -1.15 2.71 -28.65
N LEU A 106 -1.76 3.90 -28.82
CA LEU A 106 -2.82 4.07 -29.79
C LEU A 106 -2.12 3.79 -31.10
N ASP A 107 -2.44 2.62 -31.68
CA ASP A 107 -2.04 2.29 -33.05
C ASP A 107 -2.14 3.56 -33.88
N ASP A 108 -1.17 3.79 -34.79
CA ASP A 108 -0.94 5.01 -35.60
C ASP A 108 -2.14 5.40 -36.50
N GLU A 109 -3.33 5.41 -35.99
CA GLU A 109 -4.46 6.10 -36.58
C GLU A 109 -4.28 7.61 -36.29
N PRO A 110 -4.31 8.47 -37.29
CA PRO A 110 -4.16 9.91 -37.09
C PRO A 110 -5.32 10.42 -36.22
N VAL A 111 -5.05 10.56 -34.93
CA VAL A 111 -6.03 11.07 -33.96
C VAL A 111 -6.41 12.49 -34.40
N SER A 112 -7.62 12.62 -34.93
CA SER A 112 -8.14 13.94 -35.31
C SER A 112 -8.10 14.85 -34.08
N LEU A 113 -7.69 16.12 -34.26
CA LEU A 113 -7.55 17.13 -33.18
C LEU A 113 -8.77 17.22 -32.26
N GLY A 114 -9.94 16.75 -32.70
CA GLY A 114 -11.19 16.69 -31.94
C GLY A 114 -11.18 15.64 -30.82
N SER A 115 -10.54 14.46 -31.03
CA SER A 115 -10.49 13.36 -30.06
C SER A 115 -9.59 13.69 -28.87
N ALA A 116 -8.45 14.32 -29.10
CA ALA A 116 -7.53 14.75 -28.06
C ALA A 116 -8.15 15.82 -27.11
N ARG A 117 -8.98 16.71 -27.65
CA ARG A 117 -9.76 17.67 -26.84
C ARG A 117 -10.79 16.99 -25.95
N LYS A 118 -11.42 15.91 -26.43
CA LYS A 118 -12.45 15.17 -25.67
C LYS A 118 -11.85 14.40 -24.49
N LEU A 119 -10.70 13.74 -24.70
CA LEU A 119 -9.97 13.03 -23.64
C LEU A 119 -9.45 14.00 -22.55
N ARG A 120 -8.91 15.15 -22.96
CA ARG A 120 -8.46 16.17 -22.00
C ARG A 120 -9.61 16.75 -21.17
N LYS A 121 -10.79 16.94 -21.77
CA LYS A 121 -11.99 17.39 -21.03
C LYS A 121 -12.46 16.33 -20.02
N SER A 122 -12.49 15.05 -20.36
CA SER A 122 -12.89 13.97 -19.44
C SER A 122 -11.93 13.82 -18.27
N TYR A 123 -10.63 13.93 -18.49
CA TYR A 123 -9.61 13.90 -17.44
C TYR A 123 -9.75 15.09 -16.46
N LEU A 124 -9.93 16.30 -16.97
CA LEU A 124 -10.14 17.49 -16.13
C LEU A 124 -11.46 17.42 -15.34
N TRP A 125 -12.47 16.79 -15.90
CA TRP A 125 -13.77 16.60 -15.24
C TRP A 125 -13.67 15.58 -14.10
N SER A 126 -12.95 14.47 -14.30
CA SER A 126 -12.70 13.48 -13.25
C SER A 126 -11.90 14.06 -12.08
N LYS A 127 -10.93 14.95 -12.35
CA LYS A 127 -10.16 15.65 -11.30
C LYS A 127 -11.03 16.61 -10.50
N LYS A 128 -11.95 17.33 -11.14
CA LYS A 128 -12.91 18.22 -10.46
C LYS A 128 -13.89 17.44 -9.57
N ILE A 129 -14.37 16.28 -10.02
CA ILE A 129 -15.26 15.42 -9.25
C ILE A 129 -14.53 14.88 -8.01
N ARG A 130 -13.29 14.41 -8.12
CA ARG A 130 -12.49 13.94 -6.98
C ARG A 130 -12.29 15.02 -5.93
N LEU A 131 -12.01 16.27 -6.35
CA LEU A 131 -11.87 17.41 -5.45
C LEU A 131 -13.19 17.79 -4.77
N ALA A 132 -14.33 17.69 -5.48
CA ALA A 132 -15.64 17.93 -4.92
C ALA A 132 -16.01 16.88 -3.88
N VAL A 133 -15.80 15.60 -4.18
CA VAL A 133 -16.04 14.48 -3.25
C VAL A 133 -15.15 14.61 -2.00
N TYR A 134 -13.87 14.94 -2.17
CA TYR A 134 -12.96 15.18 -1.05
C TYR A 134 -13.46 16.31 -0.13
N LYS A 135 -13.92 17.43 -0.71
CA LYS A 135 -14.50 18.53 0.06
C LYS A 135 -15.76 18.10 0.83
N ILE A 136 -16.66 17.34 0.21
CA ILE A 136 -17.87 16.83 0.88
C ILE A 136 -17.48 15.95 2.08
N ILE A 137 -16.56 14.98 1.89
CA ILE A 137 -16.14 14.06 2.95
C ILE A 137 -15.46 14.80 4.11
N THR A 138 -14.68 15.84 3.82
CA THR A 138 -13.91 16.57 4.85
C THR A 138 -14.73 17.65 5.56
N TYR A 139 -15.70 18.27 4.89
CA TYR A 139 -16.49 19.36 5.48
C TYR A 139 -17.85 18.92 6.03
N PHE A 140 -18.46 17.88 5.49
CA PHE A 140 -19.79 17.41 5.93
C PHE A 140 -19.83 16.97 7.41
N PRO A 141 -18.84 16.25 7.95
CA PRO A 141 -18.82 15.92 9.37
C PRO A 141 -18.71 17.15 10.28
N LYS A 142 -18.02 18.21 9.83
CA LYS A 142 -17.88 19.46 10.59
C LYS A 142 -19.18 20.24 10.66
N ILE A 143 -20.05 20.14 9.66
CA ILE A 143 -21.36 20.78 9.62
C ILE A 143 -22.33 20.04 10.56
N ILE A 144 -22.32 18.71 10.57
CA ILE A 144 -23.19 17.87 11.41
C ILE A 144 -22.79 17.96 12.89
N SER A 145 -21.50 18.10 13.19
CA SER A 145 -21.00 18.20 14.58
C SER A 145 -21.29 19.55 15.26
N GLY A 146 -22.02 20.45 14.63
CA GLY A 146 -22.44 21.73 15.23
C GLY A 146 -21.31 22.73 15.50
N ASN A 147 -20.08 22.46 15.10
CA ASN A 147 -18.92 23.32 15.33
C ASN A 147 -18.80 24.51 14.38
N TYR A 148 -19.82 24.77 13.57
CA TYR A 148 -19.87 25.95 12.74
C TYR A 148 -20.56 27.10 13.53
N ARG A 149 -19.80 27.77 14.42
CA ARG A 149 -20.25 29.04 15.00
C ARG A 149 -20.32 30.07 13.88
N ARG A 150 -21.54 30.47 13.53
CA ARG A 150 -21.76 31.68 12.73
C ARG A 150 -21.17 32.87 13.51
N LYS A 151 -20.19 33.56 12.94
CA LYS A 151 -19.81 34.89 13.39
C LYS A 151 -21.01 35.80 13.11
N VAL A 152 -21.81 36.06 14.13
CA VAL A 152 -22.81 37.14 14.11
C VAL A 152 -21.99 38.41 14.09
N LYS A 153 -22.12 39.21 13.04
CA LYS A 153 -21.67 40.60 13.04
C LYS A 153 -22.58 41.33 13.97
N GLU A 154 -22.06 41.77 15.10
CA GLU A 154 -22.68 42.80 15.90
C GLU A 154 -22.49 44.15 15.17
N ASN A 155 -23.60 44.83 14.90
CA ASN A 155 -23.62 46.22 14.46
C ASN A 155 -23.45 47.14 15.69
#